data_d9a0e4118749f122a33c3739ad647716
#
_entry.id   d9a0e4118749f122a33c3739ad647716
#
_cell.length_a   1.000
_cell.length_b   1.000
_cell.length_c   1.000
_cell.angle_alpha   90.00
_cell.angle_beta   90.00
_cell.angle_gamma   90.00
#
_symmetry.space_group_name_H-M   'P 1'
#
loop_
_entity.id
_entity.type
_entity.pdbx_description
1 polymer ?
#
loop_
_entity_poly.entity_id
_entity_poly.type
_entity_poly.pdbx_seq_one_letter_code
_entity_poly.pdbx_strand_id
1 'polypeptide(L)'
;MHVVIAGGHGRIALRLEQLLAERGDSVEGLVRSAGQLDDLARVGARGVVCDLETVSLEDLAGGLSGVDAVVFAAGAGPGSGSTRKDSVDRGAAVMFADAAELAGVPRYLMISTMGIERAGAAGMDQEFTDYLRAKGAAEADLRAREIGWTILRPGPLMDEPGSGFVRLAVPSLPFAPVPRDDVALVLRELLDTPAAVGRTLELTAGAEPVAEAVRVALAVG
;
A
#
# COMPACT_ATOMS: atom_id res chain seq x y z
N MET A 1 -2.72 -8.95 -15.19
CA MET A 1 -3.32 -7.63 -14.87
C MET A 1 -2.37 -6.52 -15.27
N HIS A 2 -2.86 -5.30 -15.49
CA HIS A 2 -2.04 -4.09 -15.52
C HIS A 2 -2.15 -3.40 -14.15
N VAL A 3 -1.02 -3.31 -13.42
CA VAL A 3 -0.97 -2.78 -12.05
C VAL A 3 -0.05 -1.57 -11.98
N VAL A 4 -0.52 -0.46 -11.39
CA VAL A 4 0.29 0.74 -11.14
C VAL A 4 0.52 0.91 -9.63
N ILE A 5 1.78 1.10 -9.23
CA ILE A 5 2.19 1.18 -7.82
C ILE A 5 2.76 2.58 -7.53
N ALA A 6 2.07 3.36 -6.72
CA ALA A 6 2.56 4.62 -6.20
C ALA A 6 3.63 4.38 -5.13
N GLY A 7 4.79 5.03 -5.27
CA GLY A 7 5.95 4.77 -4.41
C GLY A 7 6.73 3.52 -4.81
N GLY A 8 6.84 3.25 -6.13
CA GLY A 8 7.44 2.05 -6.72
C GLY A 8 8.86 1.72 -6.25
N HIS A 9 9.67 2.69 -5.85
CA HIS A 9 11.00 2.42 -5.29
C HIS A 9 10.99 2.06 -3.80
N GLY A 10 9.81 1.94 -3.18
CA GLY A 10 9.68 1.51 -1.79
C GLY A 10 10.06 0.03 -1.61
N ARG A 11 10.61 -0.33 -0.42
CA ARG A 11 11.08 -1.70 -0.17
C ARG A 11 9.98 -2.77 -0.28
N ILE A 12 8.73 -2.46 0.01
CA ILE A 12 7.59 -3.36 -0.21
C ILE A 12 7.20 -3.34 -1.70
N ALA A 13 7.19 -2.15 -2.31
CA ALA A 13 6.81 -1.98 -3.71
C ALA A 13 7.70 -2.80 -4.66
N LEU A 14 9.03 -2.70 -4.54
CA LEU A 14 9.97 -3.48 -5.36
C LEU A 14 9.75 -4.99 -5.24
N ARG A 15 9.42 -5.50 -4.05
CA ARG A 15 9.09 -6.92 -3.83
C ARG A 15 7.77 -7.31 -4.50
N LEU A 16 6.76 -6.46 -4.38
CA LEU A 16 5.48 -6.68 -5.03
C LEU A 16 5.60 -6.62 -6.56
N GLU A 17 6.35 -5.64 -7.07
CA GLU A 17 6.64 -5.50 -8.50
C GLU A 17 7.32 -6.76 -9.05
N GLN A 18 8.32 -7.29 -8.35
CA GLN A 18 8.97 -8.54 -8.73
C GLN A 18 7.98 -9.71 -8.78
N LEU A 19 7.18 -9.89 -7.73
CA LEU A 19 6.20 -10.98 -7.64
C LEU A 19 5.14 -10.91 -8.75
N LEU A 20 4.72 -9.70 -9.12
CA LEU A 20 3.74 -9.49 -10.19
C LEU A 20 4.37 -9.69 -11.57
N ALA A 21 5.58 -9.18 -11.80
CA ALA A 21 6.32 -9.39 -13.06
C ALA A 21 6.64 -10.88 -13.29
N GLU A 22 7.08 -11.61 -12.27
CA GLU A 22 7.31 -13.05 -12.33
C GLU A 22 6.02 -13.85 -12.63
N ARG A 23 4.87 -13.34 -12.24
CA ARG A 23 3.54 -13.91 -12.58
C ARG A 23 3.11 -13.59 -14.02
N GLY A 24 3.76 -12.65 -14.70
CA GLY A 24 3.44 -12.23 -16.05
C GLY A 24 2.49 -11.04 -16.15
N ASP A 25 2.30 -10.29 -15.05
CA ASP A 25 1.55 -9.04 -15.05
C ASP A 25 2.34 -7.89 -15.69
N SER A 26 1.62 -6.90 -16.23
CA SER A 26 2.20 -5.60 -16.60
C SER A 26 2.26 -4.72 -15.35
N VAL A 27 3.47 -4.33 -14.94
CA VAL A 27 3.66 -3.58 -13.68
C VAL A 27 4.37 -2.27 -13.94
N GLU A 28 3.81 -1.18 -13.43
CA GLU A 28 4.40 0.14 -13.46
C GLU A 28 4.58 0.70 -12.05
N GLY A 29 5.78 1.19 -11.74
CA GLY A 29 6.07 1.87 -10.49
C GLY A 29 6.24 3.38 -10.69
N LEU A 30 5.42 4.19 -10.00
CA LEU A 30 5.58 5.64 -9.99
C LEU A 30 6.69 6.02 -9.01
N VAL A 31 7.70 6.75 -9.49
CA VAL A 31 8.88 7.16 -8.74
C VAL A 31 9.13 8.67 -8.88
N ARG A 32 9.74 9.29 -7.87
CA ARG A 32 10.02 10.74 -7.88
C ARG A 32 11.26 11.13 -8.69
N SER A 33 12.15 10.20 -8.97
CA SER A 33 13.45 10.49 -9.57
C SER A 33 13.82 9.47 -10.63
N ALA A 34 14.37 9.94 -11.74
CA ALA A 34 14.88 9.08 -12.81
C ALA A 34 16.00 8.12 -12.34
N GLY A 35 16.77 8.48 -11.31
CA GLY A 35 17.79 7.61 -10.73
C GLY A 35 17.25 6.34 -10.06
N GLN A 36 15.92 6.22 -9.91
CA GLN A 36 15.26 5.05 -9.33
C GLN A 36 14.77 4.04 -10.40
N LEU A 37 14.75 4.43 -11.67
CA LEU A 37 14.18 3.62 -12.77
C LEU A 37 14.91 2.29 -12.97
N ASP A 38 16.23 2.26 -12.84
CA ASP A 38 17.03 1.06 -13.01
C ASP A 38 16.72 -0.02 -11.95
N ASP A 39 16.34 0.39 -10.74
CA ASP A 39 15.98 -0.55 -9.68
C ASP A 39 14.65 -1.25 -10.00
N LEU A 40 13.67 -0.51 -10.54
CA LEU A 40 12.41 -1.08 -11.01
C LEU A 40 12.62 -2.02 -12.20
N ALA A 41 13.45 -1.61 -13.15
CA ALA A 41 13.77 -2.46 -14.31
C ALA A 41 14.40 -3.81 -13.91
N ARG A 42 15.24 -3.83 -12.86
CA ARG A 42 15.85 -5.07 -12.35
C ARG A 42 14.83 -6.05 -11.79
N VAL A 43 13.71 -5.58 -11.27
CA VAL A 43 12.63 -6.43 -10.76
C VAL A 43 11.53 -6.69 -11.80
N GLY A 44 11.74 -6.27 -13.05
CA GLY A 44 10.81 -6.52 -14.15
C GLY A 44 9.65 -5.53 -14.26
N ALA A 45 9.68 -4.42 -13.52
CA ALA A 45 8.67 -3.37 -13.58
C ALA A 45 9.10 -2.19 -14.47
N ARG A 46 8.15 -1.51 -15.09
CA ARG A 46 8.38 -0.26 -15.79
C ARG A 46 8.34 0.92 -14.81
N GLY A 47 9.46 1.61 -14.64
CA GLY A 47 9.50 2.84 -13.84
C GLY A 47 8.91 4.03 -14.61
N VAL A 48 8.08 4.83 -13.97
CA VAL A 48 7.53 6.10 -14.49
C VAL A 48 7.87 7.22 -13.51
N VAL A 49 8.56 8.27 -13.99
CA VAL A 49 8.86 9.43 -13.16
C VAL A 49 7.58 10.25 -13.00
N CYS A 50 7.04 10.26 -11.78
CA CYS A 50 5.85 10.98 -11.41
C CYS A 50 5.93 11.39 -9.93
N ASP A 51 5.98 12.70 -9.68
CA ASP A 51 5.92 13.21 -8.31
C ASP A 51 4.47 13.52 -7.94
N LEU A 52 3.90 12.71 -7.07
CA LEU A 52 2.52 12.84 -6.61
C LEU A 52 2.25 14.14 -5.81
N GLU A 53 3.30 14.85 -5.38
CA GLU A 53 3.16 16.14 -4.70
C GLU A 53 2.99 17.31 -5.70
N THR A 54 3.27 17.11 -6.99
CA THR A 54 3.30 18.18 -7.99
C THR A 54 2.58 17.88 -9.31
N VAL A 55 2.30 16.62 -9.60
CA VAL A 55 1.57 16.22 -10.82
C VAL A 55 0.14 16.76 -10.81
N SER A 56 -0.40 17.11 -11.98
CA SER A 56 -1.82 17.44 -12.09
C SER A 56 -2.70 16.21 -11.96
N LEU A 57 -3.95 16.40 -11.51
CA LEU A 57 -4.92 15.31 -11.40
C LEU A 57 -5.19 14.67 -12.78
N GLU A 58 -5.32 15.50 -13.81
CA GLU A 58 -5.61 15.08 -15.18
C GLU A 58 -4.47 14.24 -15.78
N ASP A 59 -3.22 14.66 -15.57
CA ASP A 59 -2.05 13.92 -16.08
C ASP A 59 -1.92 12.58 -15.35
N LEU A 60 -2.11 12.57 -14.04
CA LEU A 60 -2.06 11.33 -13.25
C LEU A 60 -3.19 10.37 -13.66
N ALA A 61 -4.41 10.85 -13.79
CA ALA A 61 -5.54 10.04 -14.24
C ALA A 61 -5.35 9.52 -15.67
N GLY A 62 -4.80 10.35 -16.56
CA GLY A 62 -4.42 9.92 -17.92
C GLY A 62 -3.44 8.75 -17.92
N GLY A 63 -2.46 8.78 -17.01
CA GLY A 63 -1.50 7.69 -16.80
C GLY A 63 -2.10 6.41 -16.22
N LEU A 64 -3.29 6.50 -15.61
CA LEU A 64 -4.01 5.35 -15.03
C LEU A 64 -5.11 4.78 -15.96
N SER A 65 -5.24 5.30 -17.17
CA SER A 65 -6.26 4.84 -18.14
C SER A 65 -6.05 3.37 -18.52
N GLY A 66 -7.08 2.54 -18.38
CA GLY A 66 -7.03 1.11 -18.69
C GLY A 66 -6.24 0.25 -17.70
N VAL A 67 -5.91 0.78 -16.53
CA VAL A 67 -5.26 0.05 -15.43
C VAL A 67 -6.29 -0.81 -14.69
N ASP A 68 -5.95 -2.08 -14.41
CA ASP A 68 -6.83 -3.01 -13.71
C ASP A 68 -6.83 -2.79 -12.19
N ALA A 69 -5.68 -2.41 -11.63
CA ALA A 69 -5.54 -2.17 -10.20
C ALA A 69 -4.43 -1.16 -9.89
N VAL A 70 -4.61 -0.43 -8.80
CA VAL A 70 -3.57 0.44 -8.25
C VAL A 70 -3.21 0.06 -6.82
N VAL A 71 -1.95 0.29 -6.45
CA VAL A 71 -1.45 0.07 -5.09
C VAL A 71 -0.79 1.35 -4.57
N PHE A 72 -1.29 1.90 -3.48
CA PHE A 72 -0.64 3.00 -2.79
C PHE A 72 0.35 2.45 -1.74
N ALA A 73 1.62 2.47 -2.10
CA ALA A 73 2.75 2.05 -1.27
C ALA A 73 3.69 3.21 -0.88
N ALA A 74 3.30 4.46 -1.22
CA ALA A 74 4.10 5.62 -0.89
C ALA A 74 3.99 5.99 0.61
N GLY A 75 5.04 6.61 1.11
CA GLY A 75 5.11 7.16 2.45
C GLY A 75 6.32 8.08 2.58
N ALA A 76 6.26 9.06 3.47
CA ALA A 76 7.32 10.05 3.67
C ALA A 76 8.63 9.44 4.21
N GLY A 77 8.55 8.26 4.81
CA GLY A 77 9.68 7.60 5.46
C GLY A 77 10.01 8.14 6.86
N PRO A 78 10.87 7.43 7.61
CA PRO A 78 11.32 7.88 8.93
C PRO A 78 12.12 9.19 8.85
N GLY A 79 11.95 10.09 9.84
CA GLY A 79 12.72 11.34 9.95
C GLY A 79 12.39 12.41 8.91
N SER A 80 11.28 12.29 8.18
CA SER A 80 10.88 13.25 7.15
C SER A 80 10.19 14.51 7.70
N GLY A 81 9.82 14.51 8.97
CA GLY A 81 9.10 15.58 9.65
C GLY A 81 7.59 15.62 9.39
N SER A 82 6.84 16.28 10.28
CA SER A 82 5.36 16.29 10.25
C SER A 82 4.76 16.84 8.96
N THR A 83 5.34 17.90 8.39
CA THR A 83 4.86 18.52 7.13
C THR A 83 4.88 17.51 5.99
N ARG A 84 5.96 16.73 5.85
CA ARG A 84 6.09 15.73 4.81
C ARG A 84 5.21 14.51 5.03
N LYS A 85 4.91 14.18 6.28
CA LYS A 85 3.95 13.11 6.59
C LYS A 85 2.54 13.51 6.16
N ASP A 86 2.14 14.74 6.35
CA ASP A 86 0.85 15.22 5.87
C ASP A 86 0.80 15.29 4.33
N SER A 87 1.82 15.86 3.66
CA SER A 87 1.80 15.98 2.20
C SER A 87 1.90 14.63 1.46
N VAL A 88 2.70 13.69 1.95
CA VAL A 88 2.92 12.40 1.28
C VAL A 88 1.96 11.32 1.81
N ASP A 89 1.87 11.11 3.13
CA ASP A 89 1.06 10.00 3.67
C ASP A 89 -0.44 10.26 3.58
N ARG A 90 -0.88 11.53 3.52
CA ARG A 90 -2.28 11.92 3.29
C ARG A 90 -2.50 12.55 1.91
N GLY A 91 -1.82 13.66 1.60
CA GLY A 91 -2.07 14.44 0.39
C GLY A 91 -1.86 13.64 -0.88
N ALA A 92 -0.72 12.94 -1.02
CA ALA A 92 -0.46 12.09 -2.19
C ALA A 92 -1.39 10.87 -2.25
N ALA A 93 -1.85 10.34 -1.09
CA ALA A 93 -2.82 9.24 -1.07
C ALA A 93 -4.18 9.69 -1.61
N VAL A 94 -4.66 10.87 -1.21
CA VAL A 94 -5.91 11.47 -1.70
C VAL A 94 -5.80 11.75 -3.21
N MET A 95 -4.73 12.43 -3.65
CA MET A 95 -4.49 12.71 -5.07
C MET A 95 -4.49 11.44 -5.92
N PHE A 96 -3.83 10.37 -5.44
CA PHE A 96 -3.77 9.10 -6.18
C PHE A 96 -5.12 8.40 -6.22
N ALA A 97 -5.93 8.51 -5.17
CA ALA A 97 -7.29 7.99 -5.14
C ALA A 97 -8.22 8.78 -6.05
N ASP A 98 -8.13 10.13 -6.08
CA ASP A 98 -8.87 10.99 -7.02
C ASP A 98 -8.57 10.61 -8.47
N ALA A 99 -7.29 10.42 -8.80
CA ALA A 99 -6.87 10.03 -10.14
C ALA A 99 -7.36 8.63 -10.53
N ALA A 100 -7.34 7.68 -9.59
CA ALA A 100 -7.82 6.32 -9.82
C ALA A 100 -9.34 6.29 -10.08
N GLU A 101 -10.13 7.06 -9.32
CA GLU A 101 -11.57 7.21 -9.55
C GLU A 101 -11.85 7.89 -10.89
N LEU A 102 -11.16 9.00 -11.22
CA LEU A 102 -11.30 9.71 -12.49
C LEU A 102 -10.97 8.83 -13.70
N ALA A 103 -9.96 7.97 -13.57
CA ALA A 103 -9.56 6.99 -14.59
C ALA A 103 -10.47 5.76 -14.67
N GLY A 104 -11.39 5.58 -13.71
CA GLY A 104 -12.28 4.42 -13.62
C GLY A 104 -11.56 3.13 -13.23
N VAL A 105 -10.45 3.20 -12.48
CA VAL A 105 -9.72 2.01 -12.00
C VAL A 105 -10.60 1.23 -11.04
N PRO A 106 -10.87 -0.07 -11.28
CA PRO A 106 -11.83 -0.82 -10.47
C PRO A 106 -11.30 -1.26 -9.11
N ARG A 107 -9.97 -1.31 -8.92
CA ARG A 107 -9.33 -1.94 -7.76
C ARG A 107 -8.24 -1.05 -7.15
N TYR A 108 -8.33 -0.77 -5.84
CA TYR A 108 -7.37 0.05 -5.09
C TYR A 108 -6.90 -0.66 -3.82
N LEU A 109 -5.59 -0.89 -3.67
CA LEU A 109 -4.99 -1.37 -2.43
C LEU A 109 -4.19 -0.24 -1.76
N MET A 110 -4.36 -0.06 -0.45
CA MET A 110 -3.59 0.88 0.35
C MET A 110 -2.75 0.14 1.39
N ILE A 111 -1.45 0.43 1.43
CA ILE A 111 -0.59 0.06 2.56
C ILE A 111 -0.69 1.16 3.62
N SER A 112 -1.28 0.79 4.75
CA SER A 112 -1.41 1.64 5.93
C SER A 112 -0.53 1.12 7.08
N THR A 113 -0.97 1.16 8.32
CA THR A 113 -0.24 0.69 9.50
C THR A 113 -1.19 0.28 10.61
N MET A 114 -0.78 -0.69 11.43
CA MET A 114 -1.47 -0.98 12.69
C MET A 114 -1.32 0.19 13.69
N GLY A 115 -2.27 0.31 14.59
CA GLY A 115 -2.20 1.22 15.72
C GLY A 115 -2.64 2.65 15.44
N ILE A 116 -3.35 2.90 14.36
CA ILE A 116 -3.92 4.24 14.02
C ILE A 116 -4.77 4.79 15.16
N GLU A 117 -5.51 3.92 15.84
CA GLU A 117 -6.40 4.24 16.96
C GLU A 117 -5.64 4.76 18.18
N ARG A 118 -4.32 4.55 18.24
CA ARG A 118 -3.44 4.98 19.32
C ARG A 118 -2.81 6.35 19.10
N ALA A 119 -3.12 7.02 17.99
CA ALA A 119 -2.56 8.33 17.65
C ALA A 119 -2.77 9.35 18.77
N GLY A 120 -1.68 9.86 19.36
CA GLY A 120 -1.71 10.80 20.48
C GLY A 120 -1.82 10.15 21.87
N ALA A 121 -1.58 8.84 21.98
CA ALA A 121 -1.47 8.18 23.29
C ALA A 121 -0.36 8.80 24.15
N ALA A 122 -0.53 8.78 25.46
CA ALA A 122 0.43 9.35 26.40
C ALA A 122 1.84 8.76 26.20
N GLY A 123 2.84 9.61 26.07
CA GLY A 123 4.23 9.23 25.85
C GLY A 123 4.60 8.89 24.40
N MET A 124 3.67 9.02 23.44
CA MET A 124 3.96 8.84 22.03
C MET A 124 4.73 10.05 21.48
N ASP A 125 5.73 9.79 20.65
CA ASP A 125 6.46 10.83 19.93
C ASP A 125 5.52 11.60 18.98
N GLN A 126 5.74 12.92 18.85
CA GLN A 126 4.86 13.79 18.06
C GLN A 126 4.91 13.44 16.56
N GLU A 127 6.10 13.16 16.02
CA GLU A 127 6.25 12.81 14.61
C GLU A 127 5.52 11.49 14.29
N PHE A 128 5.57 10.52 15.22
CA PHE A 128 4.84 9.25 15.06
C PHE A 128 3.32 9.45 15.22
N THR A 129 2.89 10.33 16.12
CA THR A 129 1.49 10.74 16.26
C THR A 129 0.95 11.33 14.95
N ASP A 130 1.70 12.26 14.36
CA ASP A 130 1.32 12.91 13.10
C ASP A 130 1.28 11.91 11.93
N TYR A 131 2.22 10.96 11.91
CA TYR A 131 2.19 9.84 10.95
C TYR A 131 0.92 9.00 11.06
N LEU A 132 0.54 8.56 12.27
CA LEU A 132 -0.68 7.78 12.48
C LEU A 132 -1.94 8.57 12.10
N ARG A 133 -1.98 9.88 12.40
CA ARG A 133 -3.09 10.76 12.01
C ARG A 133 -3.20 10.89 10.50
N ALA A 134 -2.08 11.11 9.80
CA ALA A 134 -2.04 11.21 8.35
C ALA A 134 -2.53 9.90 7.69
N LYS A 135 -2.05 8.73 8.15
CA LYS A 135 -2.51 7.43 7.69
C LYS A 135 -4.01 7.23 7.96
N GLY A 136 -4.49 7.56 9.16
CA GLY A 136 -5.92 7.45 9.51
C GLY A 136 -6.81 8.35 8.65
N ALA A 137 -6.36 9.57 8.34
CA ALA A 137 -7.09 10.49 7.46
C ALA A 137 -7.13 9.98 6.00
N ALA A 138 -6.02 9.43 5.49
CA ALA A 138 -5.99 8.81 4.16
C ALA A 138 -6.92 7.58 4.06
N GLU A 139 -6.97 6.75 5.11
CA GLU A 139 -7.90 5.63 5.15
C GLU A 139 -9.37 6.08 5.19
N ALA A 140 -9.67 7.13 5.97
CA ALA A 140 -11.03 7.67 6.08
C ALA A 140 -11.51 8.23 4.73
N ASP A 141 -10.63 8.93 4.01
CA ASP A 141 -10.90 9.41 2.65
C ASP A 141 -11.16 8.26 1.70
N LEU A 142 -10.28 7.25 1.67
CA LEU A 142 -10.43 6.10 0.76
C LEU A 142 -11.73 5.31 1.02
N ARG A 143 -12.11 5.13 2.29
CA ARG A 143 -13.37 4.44 2.66
C ARG A 143 -14.64 5.18 2.21
N ALA A 144 -14.56 6.48 2.01
CA ALA A 144 -15.70 7.29 1.56
C ALA A 144 -15.93 7.25 0.05
N ARG A 145 -15.06 6.58 -0.71
CA ARG A 145 -15.05 6.52 -2.17
C ARG A 145 -15.76 5.30 -2.73
N GLU A 146 -16.28 5.43 -3.95
CA GLU A 146 -16.95 4.34 -4.68
C GLU A 146 -15.96 3.52 -5.54
N ILE A 147 -14.74 3.32 -5.07
CA ILE A 147 -13.73 2.46 -5.70
C ILE A 147 -13.61 1.14 -4.93
N GLY A 148 -13.26 0.06 -5.60
CA GLY A 148 -13.05 -1.26 -4.97
C GLY A 148 -11.80 -1.29 -4.08
N TRP A 149 -11.83 -0.61 -2.92
CA TRP A 149 -10.70 -0.46 -2.03
C TRP A 149 -10.45 -1.66 -1.11
N THR A 150 -9.19 -1.87 -0.75
CA THR A 150 -8.75 -2.69 0.39
C THR A 150 -7.62 -1.98 1.12
N ILE A 151 -7.67 -1.97 2.44
CA ILE A 151 -6.65 -1.36 3.29
C ILE A 151 -5.92 -2.47 4.04
N LEU A 152 -4.60 -2.54 3.88
CA LEU A 152 -3.73 -3.44 4.61
C LEU A 152 -2.94 -2.66 5.67
N ARG A 153 -3.06 -3.05 6.93
CA ARG A 153 -2.38 -2.47 8.09
C ARG A 153 -1.32 -3.45 8.61
N PRO A 154 -0.09 -3.44 8.09
CA PRO A 154 0.98 -4.25 8.65
C PRO A 154 1.42 -3.74 10.03
N GLY A 155 1.93 -4.65 10.86
CA GLY A 155 2.70 -4.33 12.04
C GLY A 155 4.07 -3.77 11.71
N PRO A 156 4.99 -3.61 12.70
CA PRO A 156 6.35 -3.14 12.46
C PRO A 156 7.05 -3.94 11.37
N LEU A 157 7.59 -3.24 10.36
CA LEU A 157 8.16 -3.85 9.18
C LEU A 157 9.61 -4.30 9.44
N MET A 158 9.92 -5.55 9.09
CA MET A 158 11.25 -6.14 9.18
C MET A 158 11.87 -6.35 7.80
N ASP A 159 13.21 -6.44 7.74
CA ASP A 159 13.97 -6.70 6.50
C ASP A 159 14.47 -8.16 6.40
N GLU A 160 14.21 -8.97 7.41
CA GLU A 160 14.47 -10.40 7.37
C GLU A 160 13.66 -11.06 6.25
N PRO A 161 14.17 -12.15 5.66
CA PRO A 161 13.45 -12.90 4.63
C PRO A 161 12.04 -13.30 5.10
N GLY A 162 11.07 -13.20 4.20
CA GLY A 162 9.72 -13.66 4.46
C GLY A 162 9.64 -15.17 4.65
N SER A 163 8.71 -15.60 5.47
CA SER A 163 8.45 -17.01 5.74
C SER A 163 7.34 -17.58 4.85
N GLY A 164 6.50 -16.74 4.26
CA GLY A 164 5.25 -17.12 3.61
C GLY A 164 4.13 -17.47 4.59
N PHE A 165 4.37 -17.30 5.92
CA PHE A 165 3.40 -17.57 6.97
C PHE A 165 3.04 -16.29 7.72
N VAL A 166 1.76 -16.00 7.83
CA VAL A 166 1.25 -14.75 8.39
C VAL A 166 0.05 -15.00 9.33
N ARG A 167 -0.33 -13.97 10.04
CA ARG A 167 -1.65 -13.83 10.64
C ARG A 167 -2.31 -12.61 10.02
N LEU A 168 -3.49 -12.81 9.47
CA LEU A 168 -4.30 -11.77 8.84
C LEU A 168 -5.71 -11.81 9.43
N ALA A 169 -6.26 -10.66 9.81
CA ALA A 169 -7.63 -10.57 10.31
C ALA A 169 -8.21 -9.16 10.09
N VAL A 170 -9.53 -9.04 10.17
CA VAL A 170 -10.15 -7.74 10.45
C VAL A 170 -9.66 -7.23 11.82
N PRO A 171 -9.54 -5.90 12.06
CA PRO A 171 -9.05 -5.38 13.34
C PRO A 171 -9.83 -5.95 14.55
N SER A 172 -9.12 -6.28 15.65
CA SER A 172 -7.73 -5.99 15.95
C SER A 172 -6.90 -7.27 16.19
N LEU A 173 -5.67 -7.24 15.67
CA LEU A 173 -4.67 -8.26 16.02
C LEU A 173 -3.75 -7.75 17.15
N PRO A 174 -3.12 -8.66 17.93
CA PRO A 174 -1.99 -8.31 18.76
C PRO A 174 -0.87 -7.67 17.95
N PHE A 175 -0.31 -6.56 18.43
CA PHE A 175 0.74 -5.82 17.76
C PHE A 175 2.03 -6.67 17.69
N ALA A 176 2.44 -7.05 16.50
CA ALA A 176 3.63 -7.87 16.25
C ALA A 176 4.25 -7.53 14.88
N PRO A 177 5.56 -7.74 14.70
CA PRO A 177 6.25 -7.41 13.45
C PRO A 177 5.89 -8.36 12.30
N VAL A 178 6.23 -7.92 11.06
CA VAL A 178 6.06 -8.70 9.83
C VAL A 178 7.17 -8.39 8.82
N PRO A 179 7.76 -9.39 8.14
CA PRO A 179 8.68 -9.20 7.04
C PRO A 179 8.02 -8.47 5.85
N ARG A 180 8.78 -7.58 5.19
CA ARG A 180 8.30 -6.89 3.98
C ARG A 180 8.00 -7.83 2.83
N ASP A 181 8.70 -8.95 2.74
CA ASP A 181 8.42 -10.01 1.76
C ASP A 181 7.01 -10.57 1.96
N ASP A 182 6.64 -10.87 3.21
CA ASP A 182 5.31 -11.41 3.53
C ASP A 182 4.21 -10.36 3.29
N VAL A 183 4.48 -9.06 3.53
CA VAL A 183 3.54 -7.99 3.15
C VAL A 183 3.31 -7.97 1.65
N ALA A 184 4.35 -8.09 0.83
CA ALA A 184 4.23 -8.13 -0.62
C ALA A 184 3.46 -9.38 -1.11
N LEU A 185 3.69 -10.54 -0.49
CA LEU A 185 2.93 -11.77 -0.78
C LEU A 185 1.44 -11.60 -0.48
N VAL A 186 1.09 -10.99 0.66
CA VAL A 186 -0.32 -10.72 1.02
C VAL A 186 -0.95 -9.72 0.04
N LEU A 187 -0.25 -8.65 -0.35
CA LEU A 187 -0.76 -7.68 -1.33
C LEU A 187 -1.04 -8.34 -2.68
N ARG A 188 -0.13 -9.22 -3.16
CA ARG A 188 -0.35 -9.98 -4.39
C ARG A 188 -1.61 -10.84 -4.31
N GLU A 189 -1.81 -11.56 -3.21
CA GLU A 189 -3.01 -12.40 -3.00
C GLU A 189 -4.29 -11.55 -2.92
N LEU A 190 -4.25 -10.39 -2.26
CA LEU A 190 -5.39 -9.48 -2.13
C LEU A 190 -5.80 -8.84 -3.47
N LEU A 191 -4.87 -8.64 -4.42
CA LEU A 191 -5.17 -8.13 -5.76
C LEU A 191 -6.15 -9.06 -6.50
N ASP A 192 -5.96 -10.37 -6.35
CA ASP A 192 -6.76 -11.39 -7.01
C ASP A 192 -7.99 -11.84 -6.21
N THR A 193 -8.26 -11.20 -5.05
CA THR A 193 -9.32 -11.62 -4.14
C THR A 193 -10.47 -10.59 -4.10
N PRO A 194 -11.54 -10.72 -4.92
CA PRO A 194 -12.66 -9.77 -4.92
C PRO A 194 -13.36 -9.62 -3.57
N ALA A 195 -13.39 -10.68 -2.75
CA ALA A 195 -13.98 -10.64 -1.41
C ALA A 195 -13.24 -9.69 -0.44
N ALA A 196 -12.03 -9.23 -0.78
CA ALA A 196 -11.27 -8.26 -0.01
C ALA A 196 -11.73 -6.81 -0.24
N VAL A 197 -12.61 -6.55 -1.22
CA VAL A 197 -13.15 -5.20 -1.47
C VAL A 197 -13.97 -4.74 -0.25
N GLY A 198 -13.73 -3.50 0.16
CA GLY A 198 -14.37 -2.89 1.32
C GLY A 198 -13.81 -3.38 2.67
N ARG A 199 -12.67 -4.08 2.67
CA ARG A 199 -12.06 -4.62 3.89
C ARG A 199 -10.83 -3.82 4.34
N THR A 200 -10.74 -3.63 5.66
CA THR A 200 -9.50 -3.24 6.35
C THR A 200 -8.97 -4.47 7.07
N LEU A 201 -7.71 -4.83 6.83
CA LEU A 201 -7.08 -6.04 7.36
C LEU A 201 -5.79 -5.67 8.08
N GLU A 202 -5.57 -6.24 9.27
CA GLU A 202 -4.31 -6.15 10.00
C GLU A 202 -3.45 -7.38 9.71
N LEU A 203 -2.13 -7.17 9.62
CA LEU A 203 -1.17 -8.18 9.20
C LEU A 203 0.03 -8.22 10.14
N THR A 204 0.34 -9.42 10.64
CA THR A 204 1.58 -9.71 11.40
C THR A 204 2.21 -11.01 10.90
N ALA A 205 3.45 -11.28 11.29
CA ALA A 205 3.99 -12.63 11.16
C ALA A 205 3.09 -13.63 11.91
N GLY A 206 2.99 -14.86 11.41
CA GLY A 206 2.09 -15.85 11.95
C GLY A 206 2.44 -17.28 11.56
N ALA A 207 1.44 -18.15 11.60
CA ALA A 207 1.62 -19.58 11.33
C ALA A 207 0.77 -20.10 10.14
N GLU A 208 -0.08 -19.24 9.56
CA GLU A 208 -0.92 -19.64 8.43
C GLU A 208 -0.25 -19.29 7.10
N PRO A 209 -0.21 -20.17 6.10
CA PRO A 209 0.21 -19.82 4.74
C PRO A 209 -0.59 -18.61 4.22
N VAL A 210 0.03 -17.70 3.47
CA VAL A 210 -0.59 -16.43 3.02
C VAL A 210 -1.96 -16.65 2.38
N ALA A 211 -2.10 -17.57 1.42
CA ALA A 211 -3.38 -17.81 0.74
C ALA A 211 -4.48 -18.28 1.71
N GLU A 212 -4.13 -19.13 2.67
CA GLU A 212 -5.07 -19.61 3.69
C GLU A 212 -5.44 -18.49 4.67
N ALA A 213 -4.47 -17.68 5.11
CA ALA A 213 -4.72 -16.53 5.98
C ALA A 213 -5.69 -15.53 5.34
N VAL A 214 -5.54 -15.24 4.03
CA VAL A 214 -6.46 -14.38 3.28
C VAL A 214 -7.86 -15.01 3.22
N ARG A 215 -7.96 -16.28 2.88
CA ARG A 215 -9.25 -16.99 2.82
C ARG A 215 -9.98 -16.98 4.18
N VAL A 216 -9.27 -17.26 5.26
CA VAL A 216 -9.85 -17.31 6.62
C VAL A 216 -10.27 -15.92 7.09
N ALA A 217 -9.42 -14.88 6.90
CA ALA A 217 -9.72 -13.51 7.31
C ALA A 217 -10.98 -12.95 6.62
N LEU A 218 -11.27 -13.39 5.39
CA LEU A 218 -12.41 -12.92 4.61
C LEU A 218 -13.68 -13.77 4.78
N ALA A 219 -13.57 -14.95 5.38
CA ALA A 219 -14.73 -15.80 5.69
C ALA A 219 -15.48 -15.33 6.95
N VAL A 220 -14.84 -14.52 7.79
CA VAL A 220 -15.35 -13.99 9.07
C VAL A 220 -15.79 -12.54 8.86
N GLY A 221 -16.98 -12.31 8.26
CA GLY A 221 -17.48 -10.95 8.04
C GLY A 221 -18.86 -10.87 7.43
#